data_a90386b06369a24f73cb84805e1b7fa2
#
_entry.id   a90386b06369a24f73cb84805e1b7fa2
#
_cell.length_a   1.000
_cell.length_b   1.000
_cell.length_c   1.000
_cell.angle_alpha   90.00
_cell.angle_beta   90.00
_cell.angle_gamma   90.00
#
_symmetry.space_group_name_H-M   'P 1'
#
loop_
_entity.id
_entity.type
_entity.pdbx_description
1 polymer ?
#
loop_
_entity_poly.entity_id
_entity_poly.type
_entity_poly.pdbx_seq_one_letter_code
_entity_poly.pdbx_strand_id
1 'polypeptide(L)'
;MMSYCNQNAITDKAFQNLQDIHSLNISGCNQNTITDNAFQNLKGIHTLNISYCNQETITDKAFENLKGIHTLDMSECNQETITDKAFENLKGIHSLNMQWCNQKTITDNTFKNLKDIHTLNIKGCDQDNIIFIDQ
;
A
#
# COMPACT_ATOMS: atom_id res chain seq x y z
N MET A 1 -9.75 -4.57 14.24
CA MET A 1 -9.10 -3.39 13.67
C MET A 1 -7.82 -3.08 14.44
N MET A 2 -6.71 -2.93 13.75
CA MET A 2 -5.40 -2.87 14.41
C MET A 2 -4.64 -1.58 14.18
N SER A 3 -5.35 -0.45 13.99
CA SER A 3 -4.66 0.79 13.71
C SER A 3 -3.75 1.21 14.88
N TYR A 4 -2.58 1.75 14.54
CA TYR A 4 -1.59 2.26 15.50
C TYR A 4 -1.11 1.21 16.50
N CYS A 5 -1.00 -0.03 16.08
CA CYS A 5 -0.65 -1.15 16.98
C CYS A 5 0.86 -1.37 17.11
N ASN A 6 1.64 -0.40 17.13
CA ASN A 6 3.10 -0.39 17.04
C ASN A 6 3.80 -1.24 18.14
N GLN A 7 3.48 -2.51 18.23
CA GLN A 7 4.00 -3.44 19.22
C GLN A 7 4.73 -4.59 18.52
N ASN A 8 6.00 -4.80 18.90
CA ASN A 8 6.80 -5.87 18.29
C ASN A 8 6.25 -7.27 18.57
N ALA A 9 5.39 -7.42 19.56
CA ALA A 9 4.74 -8.71 19.81
C ALA A 9 3.73 -9.09 18.72
N ILE A 10 3.24 -8.12 17.97
CA ILE A 10 2.34 -8.38 16.85
C ILE A 10 3.21 -8.60 15.62
N THR A 11 3.09 -9.79 15.04
CA THR A 11 3.91 -10.22 13.91
C THR A 11 3.01 -10.68 12.77
N ASP A 12 3.63 -11.19 11.70
CA ASP A 12 2.90 -11.73 10.56
C ASP A 12 1.91 -12.83 10.97
N LYS A 13 2.16 -13.50 12.08
CA LYS A 13 1.26 -14.55 12.56
C LYS A 13 -0.13 -14.04 12.89
N ALA A 14 -0.24 -12.77 13.26
CA ALA A 14 -1.54 -12.18 13.57
C ALA A 14 -2.48 -12.18 12.36
N PHE A 15 -1.91 -12.34 11.15
CA PHE A 15 -2.66 -12.24 9.89
C PHE A 15 -3.02 -13.61 9.30
N GLN A 16 -2.62 -14.71 9.96
CA GLN A 16 -2.78 -16.06 9.38
C GLN A 16 -4.22 -16.46 9.09
N ASN A 17 -5.16 -15.92 9.84
CA ASN A 17 -6.56 -16.33 9.76
C ASN A 17 -7.45 -15.29 9.11
N LEU A 18 -6.88 -14.41 8.30
CA LEU A 18 -7.64 -13.32 7.67
C LEU A 18 -8.07 -13.64 6.24
N GLN A 19 -8.01 -14.90 5.82
CA GLN A 19 -8.52 -15.28 4.51
C GLN A 19 -9.98 -14.86 4.39
N ASP A 20 -10.34 -14.38 3.22
CA ASP A 20 -11.70 -13.92 2.91
C ASP A 20 -12.13 -12.66 3.64
N ILE A 21 -11.21 -11.98 4.34
CA ILE A 21 -11.56 -10.71 4.96
C ILE A 21 -11.84 -9.68 3.85
N HIS A 22 -12.89 -8.90 4.04
CA HIS A 22 -13.29 -7.87 3.08
C HIS A 22 -12.50 -6.58 3.27
N SER A 23 -12.25 -6.20 4.50
CA SER A 23 -11.65 -4.91 4.83
C SER A 23 -10.72 -5.04 6.03
N LEU A 24 -9.55 -4.41 5.96
CA LEU A 24 -8.57 -4.45 7.03
C LEU A 24 -7.92 -3.07 7.19
N ASN A 25 -7.78 -2.63 8.43
CA ASN A 25 -7.09 -1.39 8.75
C ASN A 25 -5.95 -1.69 9.73
N ILE A 26 -4.70 -1.52 9.25
CA ILE A 26 -3.51 -1.63 10.07
C ILE A 26 -2.70 -0.34 10.04
N SER A 27 -3.37 0.78 9.86
CA SER A 27 -2.69 2.09 9.80
C SER A 27 -1.86 2.31 11.06
N GLY A 28 -0.66 2.84 10.87
CA GLY A 28 0.24 3.13 11.98
C GLY A 28 0.95 1.91 12.59
N CYS A 29 0.74 0.71 12.03
CA CYS A 29 1.43 -0.49 12.51
C CYS A 29 2.75 -0.62 11.77
N ASN A 30 3.77 0.14 12.20
CA ASN A 30 5.02 0.21 11.43
C ASN A 30 6.18 -0.56 12.05
N GLN A 31 5.88 -1.60 12.84
CA GLN A 31 6.91 -2.47 13.38
C GLN A 31 7.48 -3.41 12.32
N ASN A 32 8.78 -3.69 12.39
CA ASN A 32 9.47 -4.54 11.42
C ASN A 32 9.03 -6.00 11.47
N THR A 33 8.29 -6.38 12.51
CA THR A 33 7.77 -7.75 12.65
C THR A 33 6.55 -8.01 11.76
N ILE A 34 6.00 -6.97 11.15
CA ILE A 34 4.98 -7.10 10.11
C ILE A 34 5.68 -6.88 8.78
N THR A 35 5.71 -7.92 7.96
CA THR A 35 6.46 -7.95 6.70
C THR A 35 5.54 -8.27 5.53
N ASP A 36 6.12 -8.45 4.35
CA ASP A 36 5.36 -8.88 3.17
C ASP A 36 4.55 -10.14 3.44
N ASN A 37 5.04 -10.99 4.34
CA ASN A 37 4.35 -12.26 4.63
C ASN A 37 2.96 -12.05 5.26
N ALA A 38 2.75 -10.94 5.95
CA ALA A 38 1.44 -10.63 6.51
C ALA A 38 0.37 -10.53 5.40
N PHE A 39 0.78 -10.13 4.21
CA PHE A 39 -0.14 -9.88 3.11
C PHE A 39 -0.54 -11.15 2.35
N GLN A 40 0.15 -12.28 2.60
CA GLN A 40 -0.14 -13.52 1.87
C GLN A 40 -1.58 -13.99 2.02
N ASN A 41 -2.20 -13.65 3.13
CA ASN A 41 -3.56 -14.09 3.43
C ASN A 41 -4.62 -13.08 3.00
N LEU A 42 -4.20 -11.97 2.38
CA LEU A 42 -5.12 -10.88 2.02
C LEU A 42 -5.58 -10.94 0.57
N LYS A 43 -5.31 -12.03 -0.14
CA LYS A 43 -5.76 -12.16 -1.53
C LYS A 43 -7.28 -12.03 -1.58
N GLY A 44 -7.76 -11.22 -2.53
CA GLY A 44 -9.18 -10.98 -2.66
C GLY A 44 -9.74 -9.89 -1.76
N ILE A 45 -8.89 -9.25 -0.94
CA ILE A 45 -9.36 -8.17 -0.08
C ILE A 45 -9.90 -7.01 -0.93
N HIS A 46 -10.99 -6.41 -0.47
CA HIS A 46 -11.62 -5.29 -1.17
C HIS A 46 -11.02 -3.95 -0.75
N THR A 47 -10.83 -3.75 0.54
CA THR A 47 -10.40 -2.47 1.10
C THR A 47 -9.28 -2.67 2.12
N LEU A 48 -8.17 -1.95 1.95
CA LEU A 48 -7.02 -2.06 2.83
C LEU A 48 -6.48 -0.69 3.18
N ASN A 49 -6.21 -0.46 4.47
CA ASN A 49 -5.56 0.76 4.94
C ASN A 49 -4.24 0.38 5.61
N ILE A 50 -3.12 0.75 4.98
CA ILE A 50 -1.77 0.58 5.52
C ILE A 50 -1.08 1.93 5.71
N SER A 51 -1.85 3.01 5.85
CA SER A 51 -1.27 4.34 6.01
C SER A 51 -0.33 4.36 7.22
N TYR A 52 0.75 5.12 7.10
CA TYR A 52 1.78 5.26 8.14
C TYR A 52 2.52 3.96 8.47
N CYS A 53 2.48 2.96 7.59
CA CYS A 53 3.28 1.74 7.75
C CYS A 53 4.56 1.94 6.94
N ASN A 54 5.61 2.45 7.59
CA ASN A 54 6.85 2.86 6.91
C ASN A 54 7.98 1.83 6.99
N GLN A 55 7.72 0.65 7.55
CA GLN A 55 8.78 -0.35 7.73
C GLN A 55 9.29 -0.85 6.39
N GLU A 56 10.59 -1.00 6.28
CA GLU A 56 11.24 -1.49 5.06
C GLU A 56 10.95 -2.96 4.78
N THR A 57 10.39 -3.66 5.75
CA THR A 57 9.99 -5.06 5.59
C THR A 57 8.72 -5.23 4.77
N ILE A 58 8.02 -4.14 4.48
CA ILE A 58 6.91 -4.14 3.51
C ILE A 58 7.48 -3.59 2.21
N THR A 59 7.48 -4.42 1.17
CA THR A 59 8.10 -4.11 -0.12
C THR A 59 7.08 -4.30 -1.25
N ASP A 60 7.56 -4.20 -2.48
CA ASP A 60 6.72 -4.47 -3.65
C ASP A 60 6.06 -5.85 -3.59
N LYS A 61 6.68 -6.81 -2.91
CA LYS A 61 6.12 -8.15 -2.82
C LYS A 61 4.78 -8.21 -2.11
N ALA A 62 4.59 -7.33 -1.11
CA ALA A 62 3.30 -7.28 -0.43
C ALA A 62 2.16 -7.03 -1.41
N PHE A 63 2.42 -6.19 -2.40
CA PHE A 63 1.41 -5.76 -3.36
C PHE A 63 1.02 -6.86 -4.34
N GLU A 64 1.84 -7.91 -4.47
CA GLU A 64 1.49 -9.05 -5.33
C GLU A 64 0.22 -9.74 -4.88
N ASN A 65 -0.13 -9.59 -3.62
CA ASN A 65 -1.33 -10.18 -3.03
C ASN A 65 -2.56 -9.29 -3.18
N LEU A 66 -2.38 -8.08 -3.72
CA LEU A 66 -3.45 -7.08 -3.77
C LEU A 66 -4.09 -6.93 -5.15
N LYS A 67 -3.83 -7.88 -6.05
CA LYS A 67 -4.46 -7.84 -7.38
C LYS A 67 -5.97 -7.88 -7.21
N GLY A 68 -6.67 -7.00 -7.90
CA GLY A 68 -8.12 -6.91 -7.82
C GLY A 68 -8.65 -6.08 -6.66
N ILE A 69 -7.77 -5.50 -5.84
CA ILE A 69 -8.22 -4.64 -4.74
C ILE A 69 -8.99 -3.43 -5.29
N HIS A 70 -10.04 -3.02 -4.57
CA HIS A 70 -10.86 -1.89 -4.96
C HIS A 70 -10.33 -0.58 -4.37
N THR A 71 -9.99 -0.57 -3.10
CA THR A 71 -9.60 0.65 -2.39
C THR A 71 -8.36 0.40 -1.53
N LEU A 72 -7.35 1.24 -1.70
CA LEU A 72 -6.11 1.16 -0.93
C LEU A 72 -5.73 2.54 -0.41
N ASP A 73 -5.47 2.63 0.90
CA ASP A 73 -4.88 3.81 1.52
C ASP A 73 -3.47 3.45 1.98
N MET A 74 -2.47 3.99 1.30
CA MET A 74 -1.07 3.83 1.66
C MET A 74 -0.41 5.18 1.93
N SER A 75 -1.20 6.15 2.35
CA SER A 75 -0.67 7.48 2.62
C SER A 75 0.45 7.41 3.66
N GLU A 76 1.46 8.26 3.50
CA GLU A 76 2.61 8.33 4.41
C GLU A 76 3.46 7.05 4.48
N CYS A 77 3.37 6.18 3.48
CA CYS A 77 4.26 5.02 3.37
C CYS A 77 5.46 5.46 2.53
N ASN A 78 6.56 5.82 3.19
CA ASN A 78 7.71 6.44 2.55
C ASN A 78 8.91 5.51 2.33
N GLN A 79 8.79 4.23 2.63
CA GLN A 79 9.90 3.29 2.48
C GLN A 79 10.29 3.12 1.02
N GLU A 80 11.59 3.13 0.75
CA GLU A 80 12.09 3.01 -0.62
C GLU A 80 11.97 1.59 -1.18
N THR A 81 11.58 0.64 -0.32
CA THR A 81 11.31 -0.73 -0.75
C THR A 81 10.00 -0.87 -1.51
N ILE A 82 9.16 0.17 -1.49
CA ILE A 82 7.98 0.24 -2.35
C ILE A 82 8.34 1.12 -3.54
N THR A 83 8.28 0.54 -4.74
CA THR A 83 8.71 1.19 -5.97
C THR A 83 7.56 1.21 -6.99
N ASP A 84 7.84 1.70 -8.19
CA ASP A 84 6.86 1.66 -9.28
C ASP A 84 6.33 0.25 -9.53
N LYS A 85 7.11 -0.77 -9.23
CA LYS A 85 6.70 -2.16 -9.46
C LYS A 85 5.50 -2.58 -8.63
N ALA A 86 5.37 -2.02 -7.43
CA ALA A 86 4.22 -2.33 -6.59
C ALA A 86 2.92 -2.07 -7.32
N PHE A 87 2.89 -1.00 -8.11
CA PHE A 87 1.68 -0.50 -8.74
C PHE A 87 1.28 -1.29 -9.98
N GLU A 88 2.16 -2.16 -10.48
CA GLU A 88 1.80 -3.08 -11.55
C GLU A 88 0.68 -4.04 -11.11
N ASN A 89 0.58 -4.26 -9.81
CA ASN A 89 -0.43 -5.14 -9.24
C ASN A 89 -1.76 -4.44 -9.01
N LEU A 90 -1.79 -3.11 -9.18
CA LEU A 90 -2.97 -2.31 -8.85
C LEU A 90 -3.77 -1.87 -10.09
N LYS A 91 -3.51 -2.49 -11.23
CA LYS A 91 -4.31 -2.20 -12.43
C LYS A 91 -5.77 -2.49 -12.12
N GLY A 92 -6.64 -1.55 -12.50
CA GLY A 92 -8.06 -1.70 -12.24
C GLY A 92 -8.51 -1.26 -10.86
N ILE A 93 -7.60 -0.80 -10.01
CA ILE A 93 -8.01 -0.27 -8.71
C ILE A 93 -8.91 0.94 -8.91
N HIS A 94 -9.94 1.07 -8.07
CA HIS A 94 -10.90 2.16 -8.15
C HIS A 94 -10.41 3.41 -7.42
N SER A 95 -9.85 3.24 -6.23
CA SER A 95 -9.46 4.36 -5.38
C SER A 95 -8.13 4.10 -4.70
N LEU A 96 -7.20 5.04 -4.84
CA LEU A 96 -5.86 4.94 -4.24
C LEU A 96 -5.52 6.25 -3.57
N ASN A 97 -5.15 6.18 -2.29
CA ASN A 97 -4.61 7.31 -1.56
C ASN A 97 -3.15 7.04 -1.25
N MET A 98 -2.26 7.81 -1.89
CA MET A 98 -0.83 7.73 -1.65
C MET A 98 -0.24 9.09 -1.30
N GLN A 99 -1.04 9.95 -0.65
CA GLN A 99 -0.55 11.27 -0.27
C GLN A 99 0.65 11.14 0.67
N TRP A 100 1.61 12.04 0.48
CA TRP A 100 2.84 12.09 1.27
C TRP A 100 3.72 10.85 1.15
N CYS A 101 3.59 10.10 0.05
CA CYS A 101 4.53 9.05 -0.30
C CYS A 101 5.67 9.73 -1.07
N ASN A 102 6.79 10.00 -0.40
CA ASN A 102 7.86 10.83 -0.93
C ASN A 102 9.10 10.07 -1.37
N GLN A 103 9.06 8.76 -1.39
CA GLN A 103 10.22 7.96 -1.80
C GLN A 103 10.53 8.18 -3.28
N LYS A 104 11.82 8.26 -3.59
CA LYS A 104 12.28 8.50 -4.96
C LYS A 104 12.07 7.29 -5.87
N THR A 105 11.75 6.15 -5.28
CA THR A 105 11.51 4.92 -6.03
C THR A 105 10.12 4.88 -6.68
N ILE A 106 9.25 5.82 -6.33
CA ILE A 106 7.95 5.99 -6.99
C ILE A 106 8.07 7.17 -7.94
N THR A 107 7.90 6.92 -9.23
CA THR A 107 8.04 7.93 -10.28
C THR A 107 6.76 8.02 -11.10
N ASP A 108 6.77 8.81 -12.16
CA ASP A 108 5.61 8.94 -13.03
C ASP A 108 5.26 7.63 -13.76
N ASN A 109 6.18 6.65 -13.78
CA ASN A 109 5.87 5.34 -14.35
C ASN A 109 4.75 4.63 -13.60
N THR A 110 4.59 4.95 -12.32
CA THR A 110 3.49 4.41 -11.52
C THR A 110 2.13 4.65 -12.19
N PHE A 111 1.95 5.83 -12.78
CA PHE A 111 0.64 6.23 -13.30
C PHE A 111 0.26 5.54 -14.60
N LYS A 112 1.22 4.89 -15.27
CA LYS A 112 0.90 4.08 -16.45
C LYS A 112 -0.02 2.92 -16.10
N ASN A 113 0.05 2.45 -14.86
CA ASN A 113 -0.77 1.34 -14.39
C ASN A 113 -2.11 1.80 -13.83
N LEU A 114 -2.29 3.11 -13.68
CA LEU A 114 -3.45 3.69 -13.00
C LEU A 114 -4.34 4.52 -13.93
N LYS A 115 -4.27 4.27 -15.24
CA LYS A 115 -4.93 5.12 -16.24
C LYS A 115 -6.44 5.27 -16.02
N ASP A 116 -7.06 4.20 -15.58
CA ASP A 116 -8.52 4.18 -15.47
C ASP A 116 -9.00 4.36 -14.04
N ILE A 117 -8.10 4.81 -13.16
CA ILE A 117 -8.45 4.97 -11.75
C ILE A 117 -9.50 6.08 -11.60
N HIS A 118 -10.47 5.83 -10.73
CA HIS A 118 -11.56 6.77 -10.48
C HIS A 118 -11.11 7.88 -9.51
N THR A 119 -10.42 7.51 -8.43
CA THR A 119 -9.99 8.46 -7.41
C THR A 119 -8.52 8.24 -7.09
N LEU A 120 -7.69 9.28 -7.27
CA LEU A 120 -6.26 9.20 -6.97
C LEU A 120 -5.87 10.44 -6.18
N ASN A 121 -5.28 10.22 -4.99
CA ASN A 121 -4.75 11.30 -4.16
C ASN A 121 -3.24 11.19 -4.08
N ILE A 122 -2.54 12.15 -4.68
CA ILE A 122 -1.07 12.22 -4.66
C ILE A 122 -0.57 13.51 -3.99
N LYS A 123 -1.41 14.12 -3.16
CA LYS A 123 -1.02 15.33 -2.46
C LYS A 123 0.24 15.08 -1.65
N GLY A 124 1.21 16.00 -1.76
CA GLY A 124 2.44 15.91 -0.98
C GLY A 124 3.46 14.90 -1.48
N CYS A 125 3.19 14.23 -2.61
CA CYS A 125 4.21 13.38 -3.24
C CYS A 125 5.30 14.26 -3.85
N ASP A 126 6.51 13.69 -3.98
CA ASP A 126 7.66 14.42 -4.50
C ASP A 126 7.43 14.84 -5.95
N GLN A 127 7.30 16.14 -6.17
CA GLN A 127 7.03 16.70 -7.48
C GLN A 127 8.21 16.54 -8.43
N ASP A 128 9.41 16.34 -7.90
CA ASP A 128 10.59 16.18 -8.74
C ASP A 128 10.59 14.84 -9.48
N ASN A 129 9.88 13.87 -8.95
CA ASN A 129 9.84 12.52 -9.51
C ASN A 129 8.53 12.21 -10.21
N ILE A 130 7.50 13.03 -10.01
CA ILE A 130 6.16 12.74 -10.52
C ILE A 130 5.72 13.89 -11.40
N ILE A 131 5.50 13.60 -12.68
CA ILE A 131 4.92 14.55 -13.60
C ILE A 131 3.42 14.43 -13.47
N PHE A 132 2.77 15.51 -13.08
CA PHE A 132 1.33 15.51 -12.86
C PHE A 132 0.60 15.09 -14.14
N ILE A 133 -0.30 14.16 -14.00
CA ILE A 133 -1.14 13.71 -15.09
C ILE A 133 -2.52 14.30 -14.88
N ASP A 134 -2.95 15.11 -15.84
CA ASP A 134 -4.27 15.69 -15.79
C ASP A 134 -5.31 14.59 -16.06
N GLN A 135 -6.19 14.41 -15.13
CA GLN A 135 -7.20 13.35 -15.21
C GLN A 135 -8.56 13.89 -15.51
#